data_c03ea53a78a87cb6f7819f7f9591d657
#
_entry.id   c03ea53a78a87cb6f7819f7f9591d657
#
_cell.length_a   1.000
_cell.length_b   1.000
_cell.length_c   1.000
_cell.angle_alpha   90.00
_cell.angle_beta   90.00
_cell.angle_gamma   90.00
#
_symmetry.space_group_name_H-M   'P 1'
#
loop_
_entity.id
_entity.type
_entity.pdbx_description
1 polymer ?
#
loop_
_entity_poly.entity_id
_entity_poly.type
_entity_poly.pdbx_seq_one_letter_code
_entity_poly.pdbx_strand_id
1 'polypeptide(L)'
;MKEIEPDRLVFVDESGATTEMTRRYGRAPCGERVREATPAGHWSTLTLLGAMSQEGMVASMTVESPTDGDVFLTYLDQVLCPALRPGQVVVMDNLSAHKVEGVRERIEATGAQLLYLPPYSPDFNPIEQAWSKIKHHLRSAKSRTVAALEEIIPQALQTITGQNASAWFSHCGYGLH
;
A
#
# COMPACT_ATOMS: atom_id res chain seq x y z
N MET A 1 -10.10 -21.04 -17.31
CA MET A 1 -10.04 -20.24 -16.08
C MET A 1 -11.05 -19.12 -16.28
N LYS A 2 -12.04 -18.93 -15.37
CA LYS A 2 -12.92 -17.76 -15.49
C LYS A 2 -12.05 -16.52 -15.30
N GLU A 3 -12.09 -15.59 -16.24
CA GLU A 3 -11.50 -14.26 -16.05
C GLU A 3 -12.16 -13.61 -14.83
N ILE A 4 -11.35 -13.12 -13.91
CA ILE A 4 -11.84 -12.40 -12.73
C ILE A 4 -12.03 -10.95 -13.18
N GLU A 5 -13.23 -10.43 -13.01
CA GLU A 5 -13.55 -9.04 -13.31
C GLU A 5 -12.65 -8.12 -12.46
N PRO A 6 -11.97 -7.13 -13.08
CA PRO A 6 -11.03 -6.26 -12.36
C PRO A 6 -11.64 -5.46 -11.20
N ASP A 7 -12.92 -5.14 -11.26
CA ASP A 7 -13.67 -4.44 -10.21
C ASP A 7 -13.85 -5.27 -8.93
N ARG A 8 -13.65 -6.60 -9.03
CA ARG A 8 -13.69 -7.51 -7.90
C ARG A 8 -12.34 -7.68 -7.21
N LEU A 9 -11.25 -7.21 -7.81
CA LEU A 9 -9.90 -7.37 -7.26
C LEU A 9 -9.61 -6.34 -6.17
N VAL A 10 -9.05 -6.81 -5.06
CA VAL A 10 -8.54 -5.99 -3.96
C VAL A 10 -7.10 -6.42 -3.69
N PHE A 11 -6.15 -5.57 -4.00
CA PHE A 11 -4.73 -5.83 -3.78
C PHE A 11 -4.32 -5.36 -2.40
N VAL A 12 -3.64 -6.23 -1.66
CA VAL A 12 -3.15 -5.98 -0.30
C VAL A 12 -1.64 -6.06 -0.28
N ASP A 13 -1.01 -5.10 0.40
CA ASP A 13 0.45 -5.01 0.51
C ASP A 13 0.85 -4.12 1.67
N GLU A 14 2.16 -4.11 1.99
CA GLU A 14 2.73 -3.26 3.02
C GLU A 14 3.86 -2.38 2.49
N SER A 15 4.08 -1.26 3.18
CA SER A 15 5.13 -0.32 2.83
C SER A 15 5.66 0.43 4.03
N GLY A 16 6.97 0.63 4.10
CA GLY A 16 7.61 1.43 5.15
C GLY A 16 7.62 2.93 4.83
N ALA A 17 7.32 3.75 5.84
CA ALA A 17 7.52 5.20 5.85
C ALA A 17 8.47 5.58 6.99
N THR A 18 9.48 6.40 6.70
CA THR A 18 10.50 6.77 7.69
C THR A 18 10.57 8.28 7.93
N THR A 19 10.99 8.67 9.12
CA THR A 19 11.19 10.08 9.48
C THR A 19 12.38 10.74 8.78
N GLU A 20 13.22 9.96 8.09
CA GLU A 20 14.35 10.47 7.28
C GLU A 20 13.97 10.78 5.83
N MET A 21 12.74 10.47 5.39
CA MET A 21 12.33 10.66 4.01
C MET A 21 12.58 12.07 3.50
N THR A 22 13.34 12.18 2.39
CA THR A 22 13.66 13.43 1.71
C THR A 22 13.31 13.33 0.23
N ARG A 23 13.16 14.46 -0.45
CA ARG A 23 12.96 14.49 -1.89
C ARG A 23 14.15 13.85 -2.59
N ARG A 24 13.90 12.99 -3.56
CA ARG A 24 14.93 12.34 -4.37
C ARG A 24 15.43 13.24 -5.49
N TYR A 25 14.62 14.21 -5.91
CA TYR A 25 14.88 15.10 -7.03
C TYR A 25 14.47 16.52 -6.65
N GLY A 26 15.21 17.50 -7.16
CA GLY A 26 14.91 18.91 -7.08
C GLY A 26 15.14 19.58 -8.43
N ARG A 27 14.63 20.79 -8.60
CA ARG A 27 14.84 21.62 -9.79
C ARG A 27 15.51 22.93 -9.37
N ALA A 28 16.51 23.36 -10.14
CA ALA A 28 17.15 24.66 -10.01
C ALA A 28 17.29 25.29 -11.41
N PRO A 29 17.52 26.60 -11.52
CA PRO A 29 17.92 27.25 -12.76
C PRO A 29 19.13 26.56 -13.41
N CYS A 30 19.26 26.69 -14.71
CA CYS A 30 20.38 26.11 -15.44
C CYS A 30 21.72 26.64 -14.87
N GLY A 31 22.66 25.73 -14.59
CA GLY A 31 23.94 26.04 -13.97
C GLY A 31 23.94 26.07 -12.43
N GLU A 32 22.81 25.99 -11.76
CA GLU A 32 22.72 25.93 -10.31
C GLU A 32 22.55 24.49 -9.80
N ARG A 33 23.03 24.24 -8.58
CA ARG A 33 22.86 22.96 -7.90
C ARG A 33 21.75 23.06 -6.87
N VAL A 34 20.82 22.09 -6.88
CA VAL A 34 19.89 21.89 -5.75
C VAL A 34 20.70 21.42 -4.54
N ARG A 35 20.55 22.14 -3.43
CA ARG A 35 21.13 21.77 -2.13
C ARG A 35 19.99 21.64 -1.12
N GLU A 36 19.92 20.51 -0.45
CA GLU A 36 18.96 20.27 0.62
C GLU A 36 19.63 19.49 1.75
N ALA A 37 19.40 19.90 2.98
CA ALA A 37 19.87 19.18 4.14
C ALA A 37 19.07 17.88 4.31
N THR A 38 19.77 16.77 4.45
CA THR A 38 19.20 15.47 4.79
C THR A 38 19.35 15.21 6.29
N PRO A 39 18.34 14.63 6.97
CA PRO A 39 18.49 14.22 8.36
C PRO A 39 19.67 13.24 8.49
N ALA A 40 20.46 13.41 9.55
CA ALA A 40 21.48 12.46 9.95
C ALA A 40 21.11 11.91 11.34
N GLY A 41 21.39 10.64 11.60
CA GLY A 41 21.16 10.00 12.88
C GLY A 41 20.13 8.87 12.82
N HIS A 42 19.48 8.61 13.96
CA HIS A 42 18.46 7.57 14.05
C HIS A 42 17.12 8.06 13.49
N TRP A 43 16.43 7.17 12.77
CA TRP A 43 15.08 7.40 12.23
C TRP A 43 14.11 6.35 12.77
N SER A 44 12.86 6.74 12.86
CA SER A 44 11.74 5.83 13.15
C SER A 44 11.08 5.40 11.86
N THR A 45 10.56 4.19 11.85
CA THR A 45 9.81 3.62 10.73
C THR A 45 8.39 3.30 11.17
N LEU A 46 7.42 3.76 10.38
CA LEU A 46 6.05 3.28 10.42
C LEU A 46 5.83 2.29 9.29
N THR A 47 5.18 1.18 9.57
CA THR A 47 4.69 0.26 8.55
C THR A 47 3.25 0.64 8.19
N LEU A 48 3.00 0.81 6.90
CA LEU A 48 1.68 1.02 6.33
C LEU A 48 1.19 -0.30 5.75
N LEU A 49 0.07 -0.80 6.23
CA LEU A 49 -0.68 -1.87 5.59
C LEU A 49 -1.81 -1.24 4.79
N GLY A 50 -2.04 -1.72 3.58
CA GLY A 50 -3.07 -1.13 2.73
C GLY A 50 -3.72 -2.13 1.80
N ALA A 51 -4.96 -1.83 1.44
CA ALA A 51 -5.72 -2.53 0.43
C ALA A 51 -6.25 -1.53 -0.60
N MET A 52 -6.15 -1.86 -1.88
CA MET A 52 -6.57 -1.02 -2.99
C MET A 52 -7.43 -1.80 -3.98
N SER A 53 -8.56 -1.21 -4.36
CA SER A 53 -9.40 -1.63 -5.49
C SER A 53 -9.24 -0.66 -6.65
N GLN A 54 -9.98 -0.86 -7.73
CA GLN A 54 -10.07 0.13 -8.82
C GLN A 54 -10.69 1.47 -8.39
N GLU A 55 -11.40 1.51 -7.26
CA GLU A 55 -11.99 2.73 -6.71
C GLU A 55 -10.98 3.58 -5.92
N GLY A 56 -9.82 3.02 -5.59
CA GLY A 56 -8.77 3.65 -4.76
C GLY A 56 -8.43 2.82 -3.53
N MET A 57 -7.88 3.48 -2.50
CA MET A 57 -7.59 2.81 -1.22
C MET A 57 -8.90 2.49 -0.48
N VAL A 58 -9.08 1.22 -0.10
CA VAL A 58 -10.29 0.72 0.58
C VAL A 58 -10.07 0.44 2.07
N ALA A 59 -8.83 0.15 2.45
CA ALA A 59 -8.47 -0.15 3.84
C ALA A 59 -7.01 0.23 4.09
N SER A 60 -6.70 0.81 5.24
CA SER A 60 -5.31 1.12 5.61
C SER A 60 -5.13 1.15 7.13
N MET A 61 -3.97 0.72 7.58
CA MET A 61 -3.53 0.75 8.97
C MET A 61 -2.04 1.14 9.04
N THR A 62 -1.66 1.86 10.08
CA THR A 62 -0.25 2.17 10.38
C THR A 62 0.15 1.55 11.72
N VAL A 63 1.36 1.01 11.79
CA VAL A 63 1.93 0.44 13.01
C VAL A 63 3.40 0.84 13.15
N GLU A 64 3.88 0.99 14.39
CA GLU A 64 5.29 1.31 14.70
C GLU A 64 6.19 0.06 14.74
N SER A 65 5.74 -1.07 14.21
CA SER A 65 6.47 -2.32 14.18
C SER A 65 6.54 -2.90 12.76
N PRO A 66 7.50 -3.79 12.49
CA PRO A 66 7.42 -4.63 11.29
C PRO A 66 6.13 -5.45 11.31
N THR A 67 5.61 -5.78 10.12
CA THR A 67 4.47 -6.68 9.99
C THR A 67 4.89 -8.10 10.30
N ASP A 68 4.38 -8.63 11.39
CA ASP A 68 4.37 -10.07 11.69
C ASP A 68 2.97 -10.66 11.49
N GLY A 69 2.81 -11.95 11.79
CA GLY A 69 1.54 -12.63 11.64
C GLY A 69 0.42 -12.04 12.50
N ASP A 70 0.70 -11.65 13.73
CA ASP A 70 -0.29 -11.13 14.68
C ASP A 70 -0.75 -9.72 14.28
N VAL A 71 0.18 -8.86 13.85
CA VAL A 71 -0.13 -7.55 13.29
C VAL A 71 -0.99 -7.70 12.04
N PHE A 72 -0.65 -8.63 11.15
CA PHE A 72 -1.41 -8.86 9.94
C PHE A 72 -2.82 -9.39 10.23
N LEU A 73 -2.97 -10.35 11.15
CA LEU A 73 -4.29 -10.84 11.57
C LEU A 73 -5.13 -9.72 12.21
N THR A 74 -4.52 -8.85 13.01
CA THR A 74 -5.20 -7.66 13.57
C THR A 74 -5.69 -6.72 12.45
N TYR A 75 -4.85 -6.48 11.43
CA TYR A 75 -5.26 -5.70 10.26
C TYR A 75 -6.45 -6.33 9.52
N LEU A 76 -6.43 -7.66 9.33
CA LEU A 76 -7.55 -8.37 8.73
C LEU A 76 -8.83 -8.18 9.54
N ASP A 77 -8.79 -8.47 10.84
CA ASP A 77 -9.96 -8.48 11.70
C ASP A 77 -10.58 -7.08 11.87
N GLN A 78 -9.75 -6.06 12.04
CA GLN A 78 -10.22 -4.72 12.40
C GLN A 78 -10.43 -3.78 11.21
N VAL A 79 -9.73 -4.02 10.10
CA VAL A 79 -9.66 -3.03 9.01
C VAL A 79 -10.07 -3.61 7.66
N LEU A 80 -9.44 -4.70 7.22
CA LEU A 80 -9.68 -5.22 5.87
C LEU A 80 -11.01 -5.96 5.77
N CYS A 81 -11.24 -6.99 6.61
CA CYS A 81 -12.45 -7.83 6.50
C CYS A 81 -13.75 -7.03 6.64
N PRO A 82 -13.87 -6.03 7.53
CA PRO A 82 -15.05 -5.15 7.57
C PRO A 82 -15.29 -4.34 6.30
N ALA A 83 -14.24 -4.08 5.50
CA ALA A 83 -14.32 -3.32 4.25
C ALA A 83 -14.58 -4.20 3.02
N LEU A 84 -14.40 -5.51 3.13
CA LEU A 84 -14.60 -6.45 2.03
C LEU A 84 -16.08 -6.68 1.74
N ARG A 85 -16.37 -6.96 0.46
CA ARG A 85 -17.71 -7.32 -0.02
C ARG A 85 -17.70 -8.78 -0.53
N PRO A 86 -18.79 -9.53 -0.37
CA PRO A 86 -18.91 -10.87 -0.92
C PRO A 86 -18.63 -10.88 -2.43
N GLY A 87 -17.89 -11.89 -2.87
CA GLY A 87 -17.50 -12.05 -4.27
C GLY A 87 -16.24 -11.31 -4.70
N GLN A 88 -15.64 -10.45 -3.85
CA GLN A 88 -14.32 -9.88 -4.11
C GLN A 88 -13.23 -10.94 -4.06
N VAL A 89 -12.10 -10.62 -4.68
CA VAL A 89 -10.89 -11.45 -4.68
C VAL A 89 -9.74 -10.63 -4.12
N VAL A 90 -9.31 -11.00 -2.93
CA VAL A 90 -8.14 -10.40 -2.26
C VAL A 90 -6.89 -11.01 -2.86
N VAL A 91 -6.02 -10.15 -3.37
CA VAL A 91 -4.75 -10.54 -3.99
C VAL A 91 -3.61 -10.00 -3.15
N MET A 92 -2.68 -10.85 -2.76
CA MET A 92 -1.50 -10.44 -1.99
C MET A 92 -0.26 -11.22 -2.42
N ASP A 93 0.89 -10.76 -2.02
CA ASP A 93 2.15 -11.43 -2.28
C ASP A 93 2.35 -12.67 -1.40
N ASN A 94 3.51 -13.28 -1.50
CA ASN A 94 3.86 -14.53 -0.81
C ASN A 94 4.64 -14.31 0.49
N LEU A 95 4.57 -13.15 1.15
CA LEU A 95 5.23 -12.92 2.42
C LEU A 95 4.76 -13.93 3.49
N SER A 96 5.65 -14.26 4.43
CA SER A 96 5.34 -15.22 5.48
C SER A 96 4.20 -14.75 6.39
N ALA A 97 4.12 -13.46 6.68
CA ALA A 97 3.04 -12.86 7.46
C ALA A 97 1.66 -13.02 6.81
N HIS A 98 1.61 -13.05 5.47
CA HIS A 98 0.37 -13.26 4.71
C HIS A 98 -0.09 -14.73 4.66
N LYS A 99 0.74 -15.66 5.12
CA LYS A 99 0.49 -17.12 5.06
C LYS A 99 0.28 -17.77 6.42
N VAL A 100 0.21 -16.98 7.48
CA VAL A 100 -0.06 -17.53 8.80
C VAL A 100 -1.46 -18.15 8.87
N GLU A 101 -1.62 -19.11 9.74
CA GLU A 101 -2.91 -19.77 9.99
C GLU A 101 -3.99 -18.73 10.33
N GLY A 102 -5.17 -18.89 9.77
CA GLY A 102 -6.32 -18.01 9.98
C GLY A 102 -6.45 -16.86 8.98
N VAL A 103 -5.45 -16.57 8.13
CA VAL A 103 -5.57 -15.50 7.11
C VAL A 103 -6.64 -15.84 6.09
N ARG A 104 -6.57 -17.05 5.52
CA ARG A 104 -7.53 -17.50 4.50
C ARG A 104 -8.94 -17.56 5.06
N GLU A 105 -9.08 -18.15 6.23
CA GLU A 105 -10.36 -18.36 6.88
C GLU A 105 -11.10 -17.04 7.15
N ARG A 106 -10.36 -16.00 7.61
CA ARG A 106 -10.93 -14.67 7.85
C ARG A 106 -11.42 -14.01 6.58
N ILE A 107 -10.63 -14.05 5.53
CA ILE A 107 -11.00 -13.46 4.24
C ILE A 107 -12.19 -14.20 3.64
N GLU A 108 -12.16 -15.54 3.60
CA GLU A 108 -13.22 -16.36 3.02
C GLU A 108 -14.51 -16.29 3.83
N ALA A 109 -14.45 -16.05 5.14
CA ALA A 109 -15.62 -15.82 5.97
C ALA A 109 -16.41 -14.55 5.59
N THR A 110 -15.79 -13.59 4.90
CA THR A 110 -16.49 -12.39 4.37
C THR A 110 -17.23 -12.68 3.05
N GLY A 111 -17.06 -13.87 2.47
CA GLY A 111 -17.53 -14.23 1.13
C GLY A 111 -16.59 -13.79 0.01
N ALA A 112 -15.40 -13.28 0.35
CA ALA A 112 -14.32 -13.00 -0.59
C ALA A 112 -13.47 -14.26 -0.84
N GLN A 113 -12.61 -14.22 -1.85
CA GLN A 113 -11.63 -15.27 -2.17
C GLN A 113 -10.22 -14.75 -1.94
N LEU A 114 -9.28 -15.62 -1.60
CA LEU A 114 -7.88 -15.27 -1.45
C LEU A 114 -7.04 -15.87 -2.58
N LEU A 115 -6.27 -15.02 -3.27
CA LEU A 115 -5.26 -15.40 -4.24
C LEU A 115 -3.89 -14.87 -3.84
N TYR A 116 -2.85 -15.66 -4.11
CA TYR A 116 -1.47 -15.20 -3.98
C TYR A 116 -0.86 -14.95 -5.35
N LEU A 117 -0.14 -13.83 -5.48
CA LEU A 117 0.65 -13.54 -6.67
C LEU A 117 1.77 -14.59 -6.82
N PRO A 118 2.26 -14.83 -8.04
CA PRO A 118 3.48 -15.60 -8.22
C PRO A 118 4.63 -14.99 -7.43
N PRO A 119 5.60 -15.81 -6.96
CA PRO A 119 6.79 -15.26 -6.27
C PRO A 119 7.52 -14.25 -7.15
N TYR A 120 8.04 -13.17 -6.54
CA TYR A 120 8.82 -12.12 -7.21
C TYR A 120 8.11 -11.45 -8.40
N SER A 121 6.82 -11.17 -8.27
CA SER A 121 6.00 -10.58 -9.34
C SER A 121 5.39 -9.23 -8.96
N PRO A 122 6.19 -8.20 -8.58
CA PRO A 122 5.67 -6.88 -8.22
C PRO A 122 4.98 -6.17 -9.40
N ASP A 123 5.34 -6.52 -10.64
CA ASP A 123 4.75 -5.96 -11.86
C ASP A 123 3.25 -6.29 -11.99
N PHE A 124 2.77 -7.31 -11.31
CA PHE A 124 1.36 -7.66 -11.23
C PHE A 124 0.65 -7.05 -10.02
N ASN A 125 1.33 -6.21 -9.24
CA ASN A 125 0.78 -5.63 -8.02
C ASN A 125 0.55 -4.11 -8.19
N PRO A 126 -0.67 -3.65 -8.57
CA PRO A 126 -0.93 -2.23 -8.83
C PRO A 126 -0.82 -1.34 -7.59
N ILE A 127 -0.88 -1.88 -6.36
CA ILE A 127 -0.72 -1.11 -5.13
C ILE A 127 0.71 -0.59 -4.95
N GLU A 128 1.70 -1.18 -5.63
CA GLU A 128 3.09 -0.69 -5.63
C GLU A 128 3.21 0.73 -6.22
N GLN A 129 2.42 1.04 -7.25
CA GLN A 129 2.35 2.40 -7.80
C GLN A 129 1.68 3.36 -6.82
N ALA A 130 0.68 2.89 -6.05
CA ALA A 130 0.09 3.69 -4.98
C ALA A 130 1.13 4.01 -3.90
N TRP A 131 1.92 3.02 -3.46
CA TRP A 131 3.01 3.25 -2.52
C TRP A 131 4.05 4.24 -3.05
N SER A 132 4.39 4.16 -4.33
CA SER A 132 5.30 5.11 -4.97
C SER A 132 4.78 6.55 -4.87
N LYS A 133 3.49 6.77 -5.18
CA LYS A 133 2.84 8.08 -5.09
C LYS A 133 2.74 8.58 -3.65
N ILE A 134 2.32 7.72 -2.71
CA ILE A 134 2.26 8.02 -1.28
C ILE A 134 3.63 8.43 -0.76
N LYS A 135 4.67 7.64 -1.03
CA LYS A 135 6.05 7.95 -0.63
C LYS A 135 6.56 9.26 -1.24
N HIS A 136 6.15 9.60 -2.46
CA HIS A 136 6.49 10.90 -3.04
C HIS A 136 5.87 12.05 -2.23
N HIS A 137 4.62 11.93 -1.82
CA HIS A 137 3.93 12.90 -0.97
C HIS A 137 4.63 13.05 0.39
N LEU A 138 4.89 11.92 1.07
CA LEU A 138 5.57 11.89 2.37
C LEU A 138 6.98 12.53 2.31
N ARG A 139 7.77 12.24 1.26
CA ARG A 139 9.06 12.88 1.04
C ARG A 139 8.95 14.39 0.86
N SER A 140 7.88 14.87 0.24
CA SER A 140 7.63 16.29 0.05
C SER A 140 7.22 16.99 1.34
N ALA A 141 6.51 16.29 2.23
CA ALA A 141 6.10 16.80 3.55
C ALA A 141 7.27 16.90 4.54
N LYS A 142 8.34 16.08 4.36
CA LYS A 142 9.54 16.10 5.22
C LYS A 142 9.25 15.92 6.71
N SER A 143 8.30 15.04 7.04
CA SER A 143 7.96 14.72 8.43
C SER A 143 9.18 14.13 9.17
N ARG A 144 9.54 14.72 10.33
CA ARG A 144 10.74 14.36 11.08
C ARG A 144 10.44 13.65 12.41
N THR A 145 9.16 13.45 12.71
CA THR A 145 8.68 12.71 13.89
C THR A 145 7.62 11.71 13.50
N VAL A 146 7.41 10.69 14.31
CA VAL A 146 6.33 9.70 14.11
C VAL A 146 4.98 10.40 14.08
N ALA A 147 4.70 11.28 15.03
CA ALA A 147 3.44 12.03 15.06
C ALA A 147 3.19 12.84 13.77
N ALA A 148 4.23 13.50 13.23
CA ALA A 148 4.10 14.22 11.96
C ALA A 148 3.90 13.28 10.75
N LEU A 149 4.42 12.06 10.77
CA LEU A 149 4.12 11.04 9.77
C LEU A 149 2.67 10.58 9.88
N GLU A 150 2.20 10.28 11.09
CA GLU A 150 0.82 9.86 11.34
C GLU A 150 -0.20 10.91 10.89
N GLU A 151 0.11 12.19 11.05
CA GLU A 151 -0.74 13.30 10.59
C GLU A 151 -0.80 13.40 9.05
N ILE A 152 0.31 13.18 8.35
CA ILE A 152 0.39 13.36 6.89
C ILE A 152 -0.01 12.12 6.10
N ILE A 153 0.09 10.91 6.66
CA ILE A 153 -0.24 9.65 5.98
C ILE A 153 -1.70 9.64 5.48
N PRO A 154 -2.72 10.00 6.27
CA PRO A 154 -4.11 10.04 5.77
C PRO A 154 -4.27 10.97 4.55
N GLN A 155 -3.59 12.11 4.55
CA GLN A 155 -3.61 13.05 3.42
C GLN A 155 -2.95 12.44 2.18
N ALA A 156 -1.81 11.74 2.36
CA ALA A 156 -1.14 11.03 1.28
C ALA A 156 -2.01 9.91 0.67
N LEU A 157 -2.70 9.13 1.51
CA LEU A 157 -3.63 8.09 1.08
C LEU A 157 -4.81 8.66 0.26
N GLN A 158 -5.36 9.80 0.67
CA GLN A 158 -6.44 10.50 -0.05
C GLN A 158 -6.02 11.01 -1.44
N THR A 159 -4.71 11.11 -1.73
CA THR A 159 -4.25 11.46 -3.08
C THR A 159 -4.47 10.33 -4.09
N ILE A 160 -4.72 9.10 -3.64
CA ILE A 160 -4.99 7.95 -4.50
C ILE A 160 -6.45 8.00 -4.93
N THR A 161 -6.69 8.39 -6.18
CA THR A 161 -8.03 8.47 -6.77
C THR A 161 -8.37 7.19 -7.53
N GLY A 162 -9.67 6.95 -7.78
CA GLY A 162 -10.11 5.84 -8.63
C GLY A 162 -9.50 5.91 -10.04
N GLN A 163 -9.29 7.11 -10.59
CA GLN A 163 -8.61 7.28 -11.88
C GLN A 163 -7.16 6.76 -11.83
N ASN A 164 -6.43 7.03 -10.75
CA ASN A 164 -5.09 6.49 -10.56
C ASN A 164 -5.13 4.96 -10.46
N ALA A 165 -5.99 4.43 -9.59
CA ALA A 165 -6.11 3.00 -9.37
C ALA A 165 -6.46 2.27 -10.67
N SER A 166 -7.48 2.70 -11.41
CA SER A 166 -7.86 2.11 -12.70
C SER A 166 -6.72 2.12 -13.72
N ALA A 167 -5.94 3.21 -13.80
CA ALA A 167 -4.79 3.30 -14.69
C ALA A 167 -3.69 2.29 -14.30
N TRP A 168 -3.44 2.12 -13.00
CA TRP A 168 -2.44 1.16 -12.50
C TRP A 168 -2.90 -0.28 -12.67
N PHE A 169 -4.18 -0.57 -12.46
CA PHE A 169 -4.76 -1.88 -12.78
C PHE A 169 -4.56 -2.23 -14.26
N SER A 170 -4.87 -1.30 -15.16
CA SER A 170 -4.65 -1.49 -16.60
C SER A 170 -3.16 -1.68 -16.93
N HIS A 171 -2.27 -0.92 -16.30
CA HIS A 171 -0.82 -1.05 -16.47
C HIS A 171 -0.30 -2.43 -16.06
N CYS A 172 -0.84 -3.01 -14.99
CA CYS A 172 -0.51 -4.35 -14.51
C CYS A 172 -1.23 -5.49 -15.28
N GLY A 173 -1.97 -5.17 -16.33
CA GLY A 173 -2.67 -6.16 -17.18
C GLY A 173 -4.09 -6.51 -16.73
N TYR A 174 -4.66 -5.78 -15.77
CA TYR A 174 -6.05 -5.97 -15.28
C TYR A 174 -7.04 -5.01 -15.96
N GLY A 175 -6.77 -4.54 -17.17
CA GLY A 175 -7.68 -3.70 -17.94
C GLY A 175 -8.86 -4.49 -18.50
N LEU A 176 -10.03 -3.84 -18.65
CA LEU A 176 -11.11 -4.35 -19.48
C LEU A 176 -10.65 -4.32 -20.95
N HIS A 177 -10.72 -5.43 -21.62
CA HIS A 177 -10.54 -5.56 -23.07
C HIS A 177 -11.84 -5.24 -23.80
#